data_c044c48cb8ae78de177ade7c5f356146
#
_entry.id   c044c48cb8ae78de177ade7c5f356146
#
_cell.length_a   1.000
_cell.length_b   1.000
_cell.length_c   1.000
_cell.angle_alpha   90.00
_cell.angle_beta   90.00
_cell.angle_gamma   90.00
#
_symmetry.space_group_name_H-M   'P 1'
#
loop_
_entity.id
_entity.type
_entity.pdbx_description
1 polymer ?
#
loop_
_entity_poly.entity_id
_entity_poly.type
_entity_poly.pdbx_seq_one_letter_code
_entity_poly.pdbx_strand_id
1 'polypeptide(L)'
;ASGDSATHGQAIALYADGDRLMIDSCRLLGHQDTLFTGPLPEKERQPGGFIGPKQFAPRINGRQYYKNCYICGDIDFIFGSATAYFEHCTLESLLRTKASAQSDLVSTTSTLHDSGSDTSALCHSNSDMVQKNYTLPPIQGYVTAASTPEGQEYGYIFSDCRFISKDCPAGSVYLGRPWRDYAKTILISCELGAHIHPAGFHDWNRENTHDTVYYAEYASFPATSDYRPLSDRADFVQNLNEQQAGYFAKELVLGDWAPDKL
;
A
#
# COMPACT_ATOMS: atom_id res chain seq x y z
N ALA A 1 -3.33 -18.23 3.56
CA ALA A 1 -4.45 -18.32 2.63
C ALA A 1 -4.09 -19.20 1.45
N SER A 2 -5.02 -19.97 0.98
CA SER A 2 -4.81 -20.93 -0.10
C SER A 2 -5.34 -20.36 -1.43
N GLY A 3 -4.56 -20.51 -2.48
CA GLY A 3 -4.98 -20.19 -3.82
C GLY A 3 -4.38 -18.89 -4.34
N ASP A 4 -4.31 -18.78 -5.66
CA ASP A 4 -3.97 -17.55 -6.33
C ASP A 4 -5.20 -16.62 -6.44
N SER A 5 -4.97 -15.33 -6.55
CA SER A 5 -6.04 -14.34 -6.68
C SER A 5 -6.88 -14.51 -7.96
N ALA A 6 -6.37 -15.26 -8.95
CA ALA A 6 -7.07 -15.52 -10.20
C ALA A 6 -8.21 -16.53 -10.08
N THR A 7 -8.03 -17.55 -9.23
CA THR A 7 -8.99 -18.66 -9.12
C THR A 7 -9.88 -18.54 -7.88
N HIS A 8 -9.39 -17.88 -6.82
CA HIS A 8 -10.07 -17.84 -5.53
C HIS A 8 -10.41 -16.42 -5.07
N GLY A 9 -9.91 -15.38 -5.76
CA GLY A 9 -10.10 -13.98 -5.35
C GLY A 9 -9.48 -13.67 -4.00
N GLN A 10 -10.21 -12.92 -3.18
CA GLN A 10 -9.78 -12.47 -1.85
C GLN A 10 -9.74 -13.63 -0.85
N ALA A 11 -8.62 -13.77 -0.12
CA ALA A 11 -8.47 -14.83 0.88
C ALA A 11 -7.56 -14.37 2.03
N ILE A 12 -8.16 -14.16 3.20
CA ILE A 12 -7.48 -13.64 4.38
C ILE A 12 -6.71 -14.76 5.10
N ALA A 13 -5.41 -14.57 5.32
CA ALA A 13 -4.60 -15.46 6.16
C ALA A 13 -4.74 -15.11 7.64
N LEU A 14 -4.82 -13.81 7.98
CA LEU A 14 -5.07 -13.35 9.33
C LEU A 14 -6.11 -12.22 9.34
N TYR A 15 -7.20 -12.46 10.05
CA TYR A 15 -8.22 -11.46 10.37
C TYR A 15 -7.94 -10.92 11.78
N ALA A 16 -7.25 -9.77 11.86
CA ALA A 16 -6.86 -9.14 13.11
C ALA A 16 -7.78 -7.95 13.41
N ASP A 17 -8.70 -8.10 14.37
CA ASP A 17 -9.67 -7.08 14.74
C ASP A 17 -9.83 -6.98 16.25
N GLY A 18 -9.01 -6.13 16.85
CA GLY A 18 -8.96 -5.87 18.27
C GLY A 18 -7.89 -4.84 18.62
N ASP A 19 -7.89 -4.37 19.86
CA ASP A 19 -6.87 -3.49 20.42
C ASP A 19 -5.76 -4.29 21.09
N ARG A 20 -4.53 -3.78 21.02
CA ARG A 20 -3.31 -4.35 21.66
C ARG A 20 -2.99 -5.76 21.15
N LEU A 21 -3.08 -5.95 19.84
CA LEU A 21 -2.67 -7.21 19.21
C LEU A 21 -1.20 -7.14 18.83
N MET A 22 -0.38 -8.04 19.40
CA MET A 22 1.02 -8.23 19.04
C MET A 22 1.18 -9.53 18.25
N ILE A 23 1.79 -9.43 17.08
CA ILE A 23 2.15 -10.55 16.22
C ILE A 23 3.67 -10.46 15.96
N ASP A 24 4.42 -11.41 16.49
CA ASP A 24 5.87 -11.46 16.37
C ASP A 24 6.34 -12.72 15.65
N SER A 25 7.34 -12.58 14.78
CA SER A 25 8.05 -13.66 14.10
C SER A 25 7.14 -14.63 13.35
N CYS A 26 6.01 -14.12 12.83
CA CYS A 26 5.02 -14.91 12.10
C CYS A 26 5.19 -14.81 10.59
N ARG A 27 4.72 -15.82 9.87
CA ARG A 27 4.63 -15.82 8.40
C ARG A 27 3.16 -15.81 7.98
N LEU A 28 2.74 -14.75 7.32
CA LEU A 28 1.40 -14.59 6.76
C LEU A 28 1.49 -14.76 5.24
N LEU A 29 0.98 -15.87 4.74
CA LEU A 29 1.12 -16.26 3.35
C LEU A 29 -0.23 -16.19 2.66
N GLY A 30 -0.34 -15.41 1.60
CA GLY A 30 -1.55 -15.23 0.81
C GLY A 30 -1.25 -14.58 -0.53
N HIS A 31 -2.29 -14.13 -1.16
CA HIS A 31 -2.28 -13.37 -2.42
C HIS A 31 -3.04 -12.06 -2.21
N GLN A 32 -4.25 -11.94 -2.75
CA GLN A 32 -5.09 -10.79 -2.50
C GLN A 32 -5.66 -10.82 -1.08
N ASP A 33 -5.57 -9.70 -0.34
CA ASP A 33 -6.17 -9.51 0.99
C ASP A 33 -5.58 -10.44 2.09
N THR A 34 -4.27 -10.64 2.14
CA THR A 34 -3.61 -11.57 3.07
C THR A 34 -3.82 -11.22 4.55
N LEU A 35 -3.61 -9.94 4.93
CA LEU A 35 -3.75 -9.46 6.30
C LEU A 35 -4.84 -8.40 6.38
N PHE A 36 -5.92 -8.71 7.08
CA PHE A 36 -6.92 -7.73 7.47
C PHE A 36 -6.60 -7.15 8.86
N THR A 37 -6.53 -5.82 8.96
CA THR A 37 -6.30 -5.06 10.19
C THR A 37 -7.56 -4.28 10.55
N GLY A 38 -8.48 -4.94 11.27
CA GLY A 38 -9.79 -4.36 11.61
C GLY A 38 -9.72 -3.07 12.43
N PRO A 39 -10.86 -2.41 12.55
CA PRO A 39 -12.18 -2.87 12.14
C PRO A 39 -12.45 -2.67 10.65
N LEU A 40 -13.56 -3.23 10.16
CA LEU A 40 -14.11 -2.86 8.87
C LEU A 40 -14.48 -1.38 8.85
N PRO A 41 -14.40 -0.68 7.71
CA PRO A 41 -14.91 0.68 7.58
C PRO A 41 -16.37 0.80 8.01
N GLU A 42 -16.81 2.01 8.39
CA GLU A 42 -18.19 2.23 8.87
C GLU A 42 -19.27 1.87 7.84
N LYS A 43 -18.97 2.14 6.57
CA LYS A 43 -19.89 1.90 5.47
C LYS A 43 -19.25 1.06 4.38
N GLU A 44 -19.99 0.09 3.88
CA GLU A 44 -19.63 -0.61 2.66
C GLU A 44 -19.77 0.30 1.43
N ARG A 45 -18.97 0.08 0.40
CA ARG A 45 -19.09 0.80 -0.88
C ARG A 45 -20.14 0.19 -1.79
N GLN A 46 -20.30 -1.11 -1.69
CA GLN A 46 -21.30 -1.89 -2.45
C GLN A 46 -22.15 -2.68 -1.47
N PRO A 47 -23.47 -2.77 -1.67
CA PRO A 47 -24.33 -3.57 -0.81
C PRO A 47 -23.83 -5.01 -0.70
N GLY A 48 -23.72 -5.52 0.54
CA GLY A 48 -23.16 -6.84 0.81
C GLY A 48 -21.66 -6.97 0.60
N GLY A 49 -20.93 -5.85 0.56
CA GLY A 49 -19.46 -5.83 0.36
C GLY A 49 -18.68 -6.26 1.61
N PHE A 50 -19.30 -6.29 2.78
CA PHE A 50 -18.68 -6.79 4.00
C PHE A 50 -19.18 -8.21 4.31
N ILE A 51 -18.27 -9.17 4.11
CA ILE A 51 -18.53 -10.57 4.44
C ILE A 51 -17.46 -10.99 5.46
N GLY A 52 -17.80 -10.98 6.74
CA GLY A 52 -16.82 -11.34 7.75
C GLY A 52 -17.39 -11.49 9.15
N PRO A 53 -16.56 -12.00 10.08
CA PRO A 53 -17.04 -12.36 11.43
C PRO A 53 -17.57 -11.16 12.21
N LYS A 54 -17.10 -9.94 11.94
CA LYS A 54 -17.48 -8.72 12.67
C LYS A 54 -18.23 -7.68 11.83
N GLN A 55 -18.90 -8.10 10.74
CA GLN A 55 -19.58 -7.14 9.86
C GLN A 55 -20.62 -6.27 10.56
N PHE A 56 -21.25 -6.76 11.63
CA PHE A 56 -22.25 -6.05 12.43
C PHE A 56 -21.72 -5.54 13.79
N ALA A 57 -20.43 -5.75 14.08
CA ALA A 57 -19.86 -5.30 15.34
C ALA A 57 -19.59 -3.79 15.34
N PRO A 58 -19.51 -3.15 16.50
CA PRO A 58 -19.05 -1.77 16.62
C PRO A 58 -17.68 -1.58 15.97
N ARG A 59 -17.47 -0.46 15.30
CA ARG A 59 -16.20 -0.10 14.67
C ARG A 59 -15.28 0.55 15.71
N ILE A 60 -14.56 -0.28 16.45
CA ILE A 60 -13.60 0.18 17.49
C ILE A 60 -12.20 -0.02 16.95
N ASN A 61 -11.55 1.08 16.60
CA ASN A 61 -10.20 1.04 16.09
C ASN A 61 -9.22 0.64 17.18
N GLY A 62 -8.40 -0.36 16.88
CA GLY A 62 -7.41 -0.89 17.77
C GLY A 62 -5.99 -0.58 17.32
N ARG A 63 -5.06 -0.79 18.23
CA ARG A 63 -3.62 -0.73 17.98
C ARG A 63 -3.09 -2.13 17.77
N GLN A 64 -2.27 -2.26 16.73
CA GLN A 64 -1.69 -3.55 16.34
C GLN A 64 -0.20 -3.38 16.12
N TYR A 65 0.59 -4.33 16.56
CA TYR A 65 2.04 -4.35 16.44
C TYR A 65 2.51 -5.64 15.78
N TYR A 66 3.18 -5.49 14.66
CA TYR A 66 3.75 -6.59 13.89
C TYR A 66 5.26 -6.45 13.91
N LYS A 67 5.96 -7.45 14.46
CA LYS A 67 7.42 -7.43 14.60
C LYS A 67 8.05 -8.64 13.95
N ASN A 68 9.14 -8.45 13.21
CA ASN A 68 9.90 -9.52 12.58
C ASN A 68 9.05 -10.47 11.69
N CYS A 69 7.90 -9.98 11.21
CA CYS A 69 6.98 -10.81 10.44
C CYS A 69 7.37 -10.85 8.95
N TYR A 70 7.06 -11.98 8.33
CA TYR A 70 7.09 -12.10 6.87
C TYR A 70 5.63 -12.14 6.35
N ILE A 71 5.29 -11.19 5.51
CA ILE A 71 3.93 -11.05 4.95
C ILE A 71 4.04 -11.00 3.44
N CYS A 72 3.33 -11.85 2.73
CA CYS A 72 3.36 -11.82 1.27
C CYS A 72 1.96 -11.80 0.65
N GLY A 73 1.91 -11.24 -0.55
CA GLY A 73 0.69 -11.17 -1.36
C GLY A 73 0.90 -10.40 -2.66
N ASP A 74 -0.17 -10.20 -3.39
CA ASP A 74 -0.14 -9.47 -4.67
C ASP A 74 -0.98 -8.18 -4.62
N ILE A 75 -2.27 -8.25 -4.34
CA ILE A 75 -3.14 -7.07 -4.32
C ILE A 75 -3.64 -6.81 -2.91
N ASP A 76 -3.46 -5.55 -2.45
CA ASP A 76 -4.03 -5.05 -1.19
C ASP A 76 -3.76 -6.00 -0.02
N PHE A 77 -2.56 -6.62 -0.01
CA PHE A 77 -2.32 -7.75 0.87
C PHE A 77 -2.17 -7.37 2.35
N ILE A 78 -2.14 -6.06 2.66
CA ILE A 78 -2.33 -5.51 4.00
C ILE A 78 -3.43 -4.46 3.89
N PHE A 79 -4.58 -4.69 4.50
CA PHE A 79 -5.73 -3.78 4.37
C PHE A 79 -6.52 -3.65 5.67
N GLY A 80 -7.21 -2.52 5.84
CA GLY A 80 -8.05 -2.27 7.01
C GLY A 80 -7.82 -0.90 7.65
N SER A 81 -8.35 -0.73 8.87
CA SER A 81 -8.51 0.58 9.53
C SER A 81 -7.67 0.77 10.79
N ALA A 82 -6.98 -0.25 11.29
CA ALA A 82 -6.25 -0.17 12.54
C ALA A 82 -5.13 0.89 12.53
N THR A 83 -4.77 1.37 13.71
CA THR A 83 -3.44 1.90 13.96
C THR A 83 -2.48 0.72 14.03
N ALA A 84 -1.68 0.49 12.99
CA ALA A 84 -0.82 -0.67 12.90
C ALA A 84 0.64 -0.28 12.70
N TYR A 85 1.51 -0.73 13.61
CA TYR A 85 2.95 -0.51 13.57
C TYR A 85 3.66 -1.80 13.14
N PHE A 86 4.38 -1.72 12.03
CA PHE A 86 5.18 -2.81 11.47
C PHE A 86 6.65 -2.50 11.69
N GLU A 87 7.37 -3.35 12.41
CA GLU A 87 8.78 -3.16 12.73
C GLU A 87 9.60 -4.37 12.25
N HIS A 88 10.67 -4.10 11.50
CA HIS A 88 11.58 -5.13 10.96
C HIS A 88 10.86 -6.25 10.19
N CYS A 89 9.73 -5.93 9.56
CA CYS A 89 8.97 -6.89 8.75
C CYS A 89 9.50 -6.98 7.32
N THR A 90 9.33 -8.15 6.73
CA THR A 90 9.58 -8.37 5.30
C THR A 90 8.24 -8.49 4.57
N LEU A 91 8.00 -7.60 3.62
CA LEU A 91 6.81 -7.53 2.77
C LEU A 91 7.19 -8.02 1.36
N GLU A 92 6.75 -9.21 0.96
CA GLU A 92 7.07 -9.76 -0.37
C GLU A 92 5.88 -9.64 -1.32
N SER A 93 6.08 -8.87 -2.40
CA SER A 93 5.12 -8.78 -3.48
C SER A 93 5.27 -9.96 -4.44
N LEU A 94 4.17 -10.68 -4.67
CA LEU A 94 4.11 -11.83 -5.54
C LEU A 94 3.69 -11.44 -6.95
N LEU A 95 4.28 -12.10 -7.95
CA LEU A 95 3.88 -11.91 -9.34
C LEU A 95 2.49 -12.50 -9.56
N ARG A 96 1.58 -11.71 -10.14
CA ARG A 96 0.26 -12.21 -10.56
C ARG A 96 0.39 -13.09 -11.80
N THR A 97 -0.26 -14.23 -11.77
CA THR A 97 -0.34 -15.10 -12.96
C THR A 97 -1.26 -14.48 -14.02
N LYS A 98 -1.05 -14.77 -15.31
CA LYS A 98 -1.81 -14.16 -16.43
C LYS A 98 -3.34 -14.34 -16.33
N ALA A 99 -3.82 -15.35 -15.61
CA ALA A 99 -5.24 -15.57 -15.39
C ALA A 99 -5.88 -14.50 -14.46
N SER A 100 -5.13 -13.94 -13.52
CA SER A 100 -5.61 -12.90 -12.60
C SER A 100 -5.69 -11.50 -13.22
N ALA A 101 -4.91 -11.23 -14.27
CA ALA A 101 -4.87 -9.91 -14.91
C ALA A 101 -6.13 -9.58 -15.74
N GLN A 102 -6.95 -10.58 -16.08
CA GLN A 102 -8.10 -10.42 -16.97
C GLN A 102 -9.39 -9.94 -16.25
N SER A 103 -9.50 -10.12 -14.93
CA SER A 103 -10.69 -9.70 -14.17
C SER A 103 -10.75 -8.18 -13.90
N ASP A 104 -9.61 -7.50 -13.84
CA ASP A 104 -9.56 -6.05 -13.57
C ASP A 104 -9.81 -5.20 -14.83
N LEU A 105 -9.68 -5.80 -16.03
CA LEU A 105 -9.94 -5.11 -17.32
C LEU A 105 -11.44 -4.93 -17.60
N VAL A 106 -12.32 -5.70 -16.96
CA VAL A 106 -13.77 -5.61 -17.18
C VAL A 106 -14.42 -4.46 -16.41
N SER A 107 -13.77 -3.92 -15.39
CA SER A 107 -14.32 -2.80 -14.61
C SER A 107 -13.94 -1.41 -15.15
N THR A 108 -13.08 -1.32 -16.17
CA THR A 108 -12.61 -0.04 -16.73
C THR A 108 -13.11 0.27 -18.13
N THR A 109 -14.00 -0.56 -18.72
CA THR A 109 -14.62 -0.27 -20.02
C THR A 109 -15.99 0.38 -19.83
N SER A 110 -16.02 1.66 -19.49
CA SER A 110 -17.15 2.51 -19.83
C SER A 110 -16.62 3.89 -20.23
N THR A 111 -16.89 4.19 -21.51
CA THR A 111 -16.81 5.48 -22.19
C THR A 111 -15.44 6.02 -22.59
N LEU A 112 -14.98 5.59 -23.76
CA LEU A 112 -14.22 6.48 -24.65
C LEU A 112 -15.20 7.05 -25.69
N HIS A 113 -15.50 8.35 -25.60
CA HIS A 113 -16.00 9.12 -26.72
C HIS A 113 -14.83 9.83 -27.39
N ASP A 114 -14.68 9.49 -28.65
CA ASP A 114 -13.78 10.03 -29.65
C ASP A 114 -14.13 11.49 -29.97
N SER A 115 -13.14 12.36 -30.08
CA SER A 115 -13.17 13.48 -31.06
C SER A 115 -11.77 14.09 -31.18
N GLY A 116 -11.37 14.14 -32.41
CA GLY A 116 -10.06 14.35 -32.97
C GLY A 116 -9.52 15.76 -33.09
N SER A 117 -8.38 15.76 -33.70
CA SER A 117 -7.73 16.78 -34.61
C SER A 117 -6.79 17.81 -34.01
N ASP A 118 -5.53 17.63 -34.39
CA ASP A 118 -4.63 18.54 -35.13
C ASP A 118 -3.86 19.69 -34.45
N THR A 119 -2.60 19.60 -34.74
CA THR A 119 -1.60 20.54 -35.30
C THR A 119 -0.49 21.04 -34.36
N SER A 120 0.69 20.56 -34.76
CA SER A 120 2.05 21.13 -34.82
C SER A 120 2.37 22.49 -34.17
N ALA A 121 3.43 22.52 -33.37
CA ALA A 121 4.45 23.58 -33.45
C ALA A 121 5.82 23.05 -32.95
N LEU A 122 6.80 23.15 -33.83
CA LEU A 122 8.22 22.93 -33.60
C LEU A 122 8.80 24.02 -32.69
N CYS A 123 9.58 23.64 -31.69
CA CYS A 123 10.64 24.49 -31.18
C CYS A 123 11.84 23.65 -30.80
N HIS A 124 12.97 23.94 -31.46
CA HIS A 124 14.27 23.34 -31.23
C HIS A 124 14.93 23.98 -30.00
N SER A 125 15.43 23.16 -29.08
CA SER A 125 16.63 23.48 -28.33
C SER A 125 17.32 22.19 -27.90
N ASN A 126 18.55 22.02 -28.39
CA ASN A 126 19.48 20.95 -28.07
C ASN A 126 19.83 20.97 -26.59
N SER A 127 19.62 19.86 -25.93
CA SER A 127 20.49 19.37 -24.87
C SER A 127 20.37 17.85 -24.88
N ASP A 128 21.50 17.20 -25.19
CA ASP A 128 21.67 15.75 -25.21
C ASP A 128 21.49 15.15 -23.80
N MET A 129 20.25 14.99 -23.40
CA MET A 129 19.84 14.05 -22.38
C MET A 129 19.13 12.92 -23.11
N VAL A 130 19.81 11.78 -23.20
CA VAL A 130 19.19 10.54 -23.66
C VAL A 130 18.05 10.22 -22.70
N GLN A 131 16.86 10.74 -22.96
CA GLN A 131 15.63 10.24 -22.36
C GLN A 131 15.44 8.80 -22.88
N LYS A 132 15.91 7.83 -22.12
CA LYS A 132 15.41 6.46 -22.28
C LYS A 132 13.90 6.55 -22.08
N ASN A 133 13.11 6.38 -23.13
CA ASN A 133 11.67 6.14 -23.06
C ASN A 133 11.45 4.84 -22.29
N TYR A 134 11.36 4.94 -20.97
CA TYR A 134 11.15 3.80 -20.11
C TYR A 134 9.64 3.61 -19.97
N THR A 135 9.10 2.67 -20.75
CA THR A 135 7.70 2.27 -20.59
C THR A 135 7.61 1.38 -19.36
N LEU A 136 6.87 1.81 -18.34
CA LEU A 136 6.64 1.01 -17.15
C LEU A 136 5.85 -0.27 -17.52
N PRO A 137 6.14 -1.40 -16.86
CA PRO A 137 5.39 -2.63 -17.07
C PRO A 137 3.96 -2.52 -16.52
N PRO A 138 3.06 -3.42 -16.90
CA PRO A 138 1.75 -3.53 -16.28
C PRO A 138 1.84 -3.69 -14.76
N ILE A 139 0.94 -3.04 -14.04
CA ILE A 139 0.92 -3.10 -12.58
C ILE A 139 0.59 -4.53 -12.13
N GLN A 140 1.38 -5.03 -11.21
CA GLN A 140 1.27 -6.38 -10.65
C GLN A 140 0.56 -6.40 -9.29
N GLY A 141 0.62 -5.30 -8.53
CA GLY A 141 0.02 -5.32 -7.21
C GLY A 141 0.11 -4.01 -6.43
N TYR A 142 -0.44 -4.09 -5.23
CA TYR A 142 -0.45 -3.03 -4.23
C TYR A 142 -0.17 -3.65 -2.86
N VAL A 143 0.80 -3.11 -2.11
CA VAL A 143 1.13 -3.65 -0.79
C VAL A 143 0.01 -3.36 0.20
N THR A 144 -0.42 -2.09 0.28
CA THR A 144 -1.41 -1.67 1.27
C THR A 144 -2.69 -1.11 0.64
N ALA A 145 -3.81 -1.33 1.34
CA ALA A 145 -5.09 -0.69 1.09
C ALA A 145 -5.67 -0.18 2.42
N ALA A 146 -5.11 0.92 2.93
CA ALA A 146 -5.54 1.48 4.19
C ALA A 146 -6.95 2.09 4.10
N SER A 147 -7.71 1.94 5.18
CA SER A 147 -9.02 2.56 5.35
C SER A 147 -9.12 3.34 6.66
N THR A 148 -8.05 4.03 7.00
CA THR A 148 -7.99 4.88 8.19
C THR A 148 -9.22 5.79 8.23
N PRO A 149 -9.99 5.83 9.32
CA PRO A 149 -11.14 6.70 9.45
C PRO A 149 -10.74 8.18 9.53
N GLU A 150 -11.65 9.06 9.17
CA GLU A 150 -11.50 10.48 9.41
C GLU A 150 -11.24 10.77 10.90
N GLY A 151 -10.29 11.66 11.19
CA GLY A 151 -9.92 12.04 12.54
C GLY A 151 -9.04 11.04 13.30
N GLN A 152 -8.80 9.84 12.79
CA GLN A 152 -7.83 8.93 13.41
C GLN A 152 -6.41 9.45 13.16
N GLU A 153 -5.62 9.56 14.23
CA GLU A 153 -4.28 10.15 14.17
C GLU A 153 -3.31 9.31 13.36
N TYR A 154 -3.23 8.00 13.62
CA TYR A 154 -2.30 7.08 12.98
C TYR A 154 -3.02 6.01 12.15
N GLY A 155 -2.42 5.65 11.01
CA GLY A 155 -2.80 4.50 10.19
C GLY A 155 -1.74 3.41 10.23
N TYR A 156 -1.14 3.08 9.07
CA TYR A 156 -0.05 2.14 8.96
C TYR A 156 1.30 2.84 9.05
N ILE A 157 2.15 2.37 9.93
CA ILE A 157 3.54 2.79 10.05
C ILE A 157 4.44 1.57 9.82
N PHE A 158 5.34 1.67 8.84
CA PHE A 158 6.38 0.68 8.56
C PHE A 158 7.71 1.29 8.98
N SER A 159 8.38 0.68 9.97
CA SER A 159 9.68 1.09 10.46
C SER A 159 10.70 -0.01 10.20
N ASP A 160 11.82 0.35 9.57
CA ASP A 160 12.92 -0.57 9.28
C ASP A 160 12.47 -1.86 8.56
N CYS A 161 11.43 -1.74 7.73
CA CYS A 161 10.86 -2.85 6.98
C CYS A 161 11.53 -3.01 5.60
N ARG A 162 11.40 -4.19 5.03
CA ARG A 162 11.94 -4.53 3.72
C ARG A 162 10.81 -4.86 2.76
N PHE A 163 10.71 -4.12 1.66
CA PHE A 163 9.77 -4.38 0.58
C PHE A 163 10.51 -5.10 -0.55
N ILE A 164 10.22 -6.37 -0.73
CA ILE A 164 10.94 -7.25 -1.67
C ILE A 164 10.01 -7.88 -2.69
N SER A 165 10.56 -8.34 -3.79
CA SER A 165 9.94 -9.26 -4.72
C SER A 165 11.01 -10.07 -5.44
N LYS A 166 10.70 -11.32 -5.74
CA LYS A 166 11.57 -12.18 -6.56
C LYS A 166 11.27 -12.02 -8.05
N ASP A 167 9.99 -11.89 -8.39
CA ASP A 167 9.53 -12.11 -9.77
C ASP A 167 8.80 -10.90 -10.37
N CYS A 168 8.39 -9.90 -9.55
CA CYS A 168 7.71 -8.71 -10.07
C CYS A 168 8.69 -7.83 -10.86
N PRO A 169 8.30 -7.39 -12.07
CA PRO A 169 9.10 -6.45 -12.85
C PRO A 169 9.39 -5.15 -12.10
N ALA A 170 10.50 -4.50 -12.41
CA ALA A 170 10.85 -3.21 -11.83
C ALA A 170 9.75 -2.16 -12.09
N GLY A 171 9.31 -1.46 -11.04
CA GLY A 171 8.29 -0.40 -11.13
C GLY A 171 6.86 -0.90 -11.35
N SER A 172 6.55 -2.15 -11.00
CA SER A 172 5.23 -2.75 -11.24
C SER A 172 4.32 -2.85 -10.01
N VAL A 173 4.78 -2.47 -8.82
CA VAL A 173 4.01 -2.59 -7.58
C VAL A 173 3.96 -1.26 -6.84
N TYR A 174 2.78 -0.81 -6.47
CA TYR A 174 2.63 0.35 -5.60
C TYR A 174 2.76 -0.03 -4.12
N LEU A 175 3.30 0.89 -3.31
CA LEU A 175 3.33 0.77 -1.84
C LEU A 175 1.92 0.72 -1.25
N GLY A 176 0.96 1.31 -1.95
CA GLY A 176 -0.43 1.24 -1.54
C GLY A 176 -1.37 2.12 -2.35
N ARG A 177 -2.65 1.99 -2.00
CA ARG A 177 -3.75 2.79 -2.53
C ARG A 177 -4.83 3.02 -1.48
N PRO A 178 -5.65 4.10 -1.55
CA PRO A 178 -6.59 4.44 -0.50
C PRO A 178 -7.88 3.63 -0.61
N TRP A 179 -8.09 2.63 0.24
CA TRP A 179 -9.38 1.95 0.31
C TRP A 179 -10.48 2.91 0.79
N ARG A 180 -10.14 3.88 1.66
CA ARG A 180 -11.01 4.99 2.09
C ARG A 180 -10.25 6.31 2.00
N ASP A 181 -11.00 7.40 2.03
CA ASP A 181 -10.52 8.74 1.66
C ASP A 181 -9.46 9.32 2.61
N TYR A 182 -9.43 8.89 3.87
CA TYR A 182 -8.44 9.33 4.87
C TYR A 182 -7.33 8.30 5.11
N ALA A 183 -7.05 7.45 4.12
CA ALA A 183 -6.02 6.42 4.22
C ALA A 183 -4.67 7.01 4.61
N LYS A 184 -3.98 6.37 5.58
CA LYS A 184 -2.66 6.79 6.05
C LYS A 184 -1.69 5.62 6.00
N THR A 185 -0.54 5.83 5.32
CA THR A 185 0.56 4.86 5.28
C THR A 185 1.89 5.59 5.27
N ILE A 186 2.72 5.32 6.24
CA ILE A 186 4.00 5.99 6.48
C ILE A 186 5.13 4.96 6.48
N LEU A 187 6.22 5.24 5.77
CA LEU A 187 7.42 4.44 5.75
C LEU A 187 8.57 5.21 6.41
N ILE A 188 9.25 4.58 7.36
CA ILE A 188 10.40 5.12 8.08
C ILE A 188 11.58 4.16 7.89
N SER A 189 12.68 4.63 7.30
CA SER A 189 13.92 3.85 7.11
C SER A 189 13.72 2.49 6.43
N CYS A 190 12.81 2.42 5.46
CA CYS A 190 12.47 1.18 4.78
C CYS A 190 13.38 0.90 3.57
N GLU A 191 13.75 -0.36 3.38
CA GLU A 191 14.42 -0.86 2.19
C GLU A 191 13.39 -1.16 1.09
N LEU A 192 13.54 -0.53 -0.08
CA LEU A 192 12.60 -0.64 -1.19
C LEU A 192 13.23 -1.37 -2.38
N GLY A 193 12.67 -2.51 -2.76
CA GLY A 193 13.10 -3.27 -3.93
C GLY A 193 12.75 -2.57 -5.25
N ALA A 194 13.44 -2.94 -6.32
CA ALA A 194 13.26 -2.34 -7.65
C ALA A 194 11.85 -2.49 -8.23
N HIS A 195 11.06 -3.44 -7.74
CA HIS A 195 9.66 -3.66 -8.15
C HIS A 195 8.72 -2.52 -7.74
N ILE A 196 9.13 -1.68 -6.77
CA ILE A 196 8.28 -0.56 -6.30
C ILE A 196 8.16 0.49 -7.41
N HIS A 197 6.91 0.89 -7.69
CA HIS A 197 6.57 1.89 -8.69
C HIS A 197 7.18 3.26 -8.31
N PRO A 198 7.74 4.02 -9.27
CA PRO A 198 8.34 5.33 -8.99
C PRO A 198 7.43 6.30 -8.26
N ALA A 199 6.15 6.35 -8.61
CA ALA A 199 5.16 7.20 -7.93
C ALA A 199 4.91 6.80 -6.45
N GLY A 200 5.36 5.63 -6.00
CA GLY A 200 5.18 5.12 -4.65
C GLY A 200 3.75 4.67 -4.37
N PHE A 201 2.80 5.57 -4.35
CA PHE A 201 1.39 5.30 -4.06
C PHE A 201 0.50 5.61 -5.26
N HIS A 202 -0.65 4.94 -5.33
CA HIS A 202 -1.68 5.13 -6.34
C HIS A 202 -2.93 5.75 -5.70
N ASP A 203 -3.59 6.67 -6.36
CA ASP A 203 -4.78 7.37 -5.86
C ASP A 203 -6.11 6.61 -6.06
N TRP A 204 -6.03 5.42 -6.67
CA TRP A 204 -7.20 4.63 -7.08
C TRP A 204 -8.12 5.37 -8.07
N ASN A 205 -7.54 6.22 -8.91
CA ASN A 205 -8.24 7.12 -9.85
C ASN A 205 -9.27 8.03 -9.13
N ARG A 206 -8.89 8.54 -7.96
CA ARG A 206 -9.73 9.39 -7.11
C ARG A 206 -8.93 10.63 -6.67
N GLU A 207 -8.72 11.55 -7.60
CA GLU A 207 -7.96 12.79 -7.35
C GLU A 207 -8.47 13.59 -6.14
N ASN A 208 -9.77 13.51 -5.85
CA ASN A 208 -10.35 14.15 -4.67
C ASN A 208 -9.83 13.59 -3.33
N THR A 209 -9.10 12.48 -3.34
CA THR A 209 -8.48 11.95 -2.12
C THR A 209 -7.09 12.52 -1.84
N HIS A 210 -6.48 13.27 -2.77
CA HIS A 210 -5.14 13.85 -2.58
C HIS A 210 -5.05 14.76 -1.35
N ASP A 211 -6.12 15.48 -1.04
CA ASP A 211 -6.18 16.39 0.12
C ASP A 211 -6.46 15.67 1.45
N THR A 212 -6.88 14.41 1.42
CA THR A 212 -7.35 13.68 2.60
C THR A 212 -6.47 12.50 2.98
N VAL A 213 -5.78 11.89 2.02
CA VAL A 213 -4.82 10.81 2.30
C VAL A 213 -3.55 11.36 2.97
N TYR A 214 -2.89 10.54 3.74
CA TYR A 214 -1.58 10.86 4.29
C TYR A 214 -0.59 9.74 3.96
N TYR A 215 0.10 9.89 2.84
CA TYR A 215 1.18 9.01 2.43
C TYR A 215 2.51 9.72 2.59
N ALA A 216 3.45 9.09 3.30
CA ALA A 216 4.69 9.75 3.63
C ALA A 216 5.88 8.78 3.73
N GLU A 217 7.06 9.28 3.47
CA GLU A 217 8.31 8.53 3.60
C GLU A 217 9.37 9.37 4.31
N TYR A 218 10.21 8.70 5.11
CA TYR A 218 11.41 9.25 5.70
C TYR A 218 12.56 8.26 5.59
N ALA A 219 13.69 8.70 5.07
CA ALA A 219 14.94 7.92 4.98
C ALA A 219 14.78 6.51 4.38
N SER A 220 13.75 6.29 3.56
CA SER A 220 13.65 5.05 2.77
C SER A 220 14.76 5.01 1.73
N PHE A 221 15.29 3.82 1.47
CA PHE A 221 16.44 3.63 0.59
C PHE A 221 16.24 2.45 -0.37
N PRO A 222 16.88 2.49 -1.54
CA PRO A 222 16.77 1.43 -2.51
C PRO A 222 17.57 0.19 -2.07
N ALA A 223 17.03 -1.00 -2.33
CA ALA A 223 17.71 -2.27 -2.13
C ALA A 223 18.89 -2.47 -3.12
N THR A 224 18.85 -1.79 -4.26
CA THR A 224 19.88 -1.85 -5.30
C THR A 224 20.11 -0.47 -5.94
N SER A 225 21.27 -0.28 -6.60
CA SER A 225 21.59 0.95 -7.30
C SER A 225 20.70 1.26 -8.52
N ASP A 226 19.91 0.29 -8.98
CA ASP A 226 19.03 0.44 -10.14
C ASP A 226 17.67 1.05 -9.80
N TYR A 227 17.45 1.34 -8.53
CA TYR A 227 16.21 1.97 -8.04
C TYR A 227 16.16 3.45 -8.45
N ARG A 228 14.96 3.89 -8.87
CA ARG A 228 14.72 5.30 -9.16
C ARG A 228 14.62 6.11 -7.87
N PRO A 229 15.11 7.37 -7.88
CA PRO A 229 15.09 8.23 -6.70
C PRO A 229 13.66 8.53 -6.23
N LEU A 230 13.52 8.83 -4.93
CA LEU A 230 12.29 9.29 -4.28
C LEU A 230 11.70 10.56 -4.93
N SER A 231 12.48 11.27 -5.76
CA SER A 231 12.03 12.45 -6.52
C SER A 231 10.90 12.17 -7.51
N ASP A 232 10.68 10.90 -7.87
CA ASP A 232 9.65 10.49 -8.83
C ASP A 232 8.31 10.12 -8.15
N ARG A 233 8.18 10.36 -6.83
CA ARG A 233 6.93 10.11 -6.08
C ARG A 233 5.80 11.00 -6.59
N ALA A 234 4.57 10.48 -6.49
CA ALA A 234 3.38 11.28 -6.78
C ALA A 234 3.33 12.52 -5.86
N ASP A 235 2.75 13.60 -6.36
CA ASP A 235 2.73 14.91 -5.69
C ASP A 235 2.00 14.92 -4.34
N PHE A 236 1.08 13.98 -4.12
CA PHE A 236 0.39 13.80 -2.85
C PHE A 236 1.18 12.96 -1.83
N VAL A 237 2.39 12.49 -2.16
CA VAL A 237 3.29 11.76 -1.25
C VAL A 237 4.26 12.72 -0.58
N GLN A 238 4.28 12.72 0.74
CA GLN A 238 5.12 13.63 1.52
C GLN A 238 6.50 13.02 1.80
N ASN A 239 7.54 13.83 1.65
CA ASN A 239 8.88 13.49 2.10
C ASN A 239 9.12 14.18 3.45
N LEU A 240 9.20 13.39 4.52
CA LEU A 240 9.32 13.89 5.88
C LEU A 240 10.77 14.25 6.21
N ASN A 241 10.95 15.24 7.07
CA ASN A 241 12.23 15.46 7.76
C ASN A 241 12.28 14.67 9.07
N GLU A 242 13.44 14.66 9.74
CA GLU A 242 13.67 13.92 10.99
C GLU A 242 12.67 14.29 12.10
N GLN A 243 12.38 15.57 12.27
CA GLN A 243 11.41 16.03 13.27
C GLN A 243 10.00 15.51 12.99
N GLN A 244 9.57 15.57 11.72
CA GLN A 244 8.28 15.06 11.31
C GLN A 244 8.19 13.53 11.45
N ALA A 245 9.26 12.81 11.09
CA ALA A 245 9.33 11.35 11.28
C ALA A 245 9.24 10.95 12.76
N GLY A 246 9.77 11.78 13.66
CA GLY A 246 9.69 11.56 15.10
C GLY A 246 8.26 11.47 15.65
N TYR A 247 7.26 12.07 14.99
CA TYR A 247 5.85 11.93 15.36
C TYR A 247 5.29 10.51 15.15
N PHE A 248 5.98 9.70 14.37
CA PHE A 248 5.61 8.31 14.09
C PHE A 248 6.46 7.29 14.88
N ALA A 249 7.14 7.73 15.94
CA ALA A 249 7.84 6.82 16.85
C ALA A 249 6.87 5.83 17.49
N LYS A 250 7.31 4.58 17.68
CA LYS A 250 6.49 3.48 18.18
C LYS A 250 5.76 3.82 19.47
N GLU A 251 6.45 4.47 20.39
CA GLU A 251 5.91 4.86 21.71
C GLU A 251 4.76 5.86 21.58
N LEU A 252 4.82 6.77 20.59
CA LEU A 252 3.74 7.72 20.32
C LEU A 252 2.55 7.03 19.66
N VAL A 253 2.82 6.21 18.65
CA VAL A 253 1.80 5.49 17.86
C VAL A 253 1.04 4.48 18.73
N LEU A 254 1.73 3.72 19.58
CA LEU A 254 1.13 2.72 20.45
C LEU A 254 0.64 3.29 21.80
N GLY A 255 1.07 4.52 22.15
CA GLY A 255 0.64 5.26 23.34
C GLY A 255 0.98 4.52 24.65
N ASP A 256 -0.04 4.26 25.44
CA ASP A 256 0.08 3.57 26.74
C ASP A 256 0.35 2.07 26.62
N TRP A 257 0.41 1.53 25.41
CA TRP A 257 0.71 0.12 25.20
C TRP A 257 2.18 -0.08 24.81
N ALA A 258 2.92 -0.80 25.65
CA ALA A 258 4.33 -1.13 25.45
C ALA A 258 4.52 -2.65 25.25
N PRO A 259 4.27 -3.18 24.04
CA PRO A 259 4.29 -4.63 23.78
C PRO A 259 5.64 -5.28 24.02
N ASP A 260 6.76 -4.55 23.84
CA ASP A 260 8.12 -5.11 24.08
C ASP A 260 8.44 -5.34 25.57
N LYS A 261 7.54 -4.98 26.48
CA LYS A 261 7.71 -5.16 27.93
C LYS A 261 6.88 -6.32 28.47
N LEU A 262 6.16 -7.02 27.59
CA LEU A 262 5.40 -8.23 27.91
C LEU A 262 6.24 -9.49 27.72
#